data_29a2191923b6f241e22ff60175d9dece
#
_entry.id   29a2191923b6f241e22ff60175d9dece
#
_cell.length_a   1.000
_cell.length_b   1.000
_cell.length_c   1.000
_cell.angle_alpha   90.00
_cell.angle_beta   90.00
_cell.angle_gamma   90.00
#
_symmetry.space_group_name_H-M   'P 1'
#
loop_
_entity.id
_entity.type
_entity.pdbx_description
1 polymer ?
#
loop_
_entity_poly.entity_id
_entity_poly.type
_entity_poly.pdbx_seq_one_letter_code
_entity_poly.pdbx_strand_id
1 'polypeptide(L)'
;MNKALELIEARHLFNVPPERLKVVIHPQSLVHSMVELLDGTVIAQLGVPDMGLPIQYALTYPERKPSRSDRLDFTAYPGGLHFYAPDLEALPCLALAMQCARTGGTAPTVMNAANEVAVHLFLDHKIGYHSIYESVAAAVDAIAPVAAPDLDVIRAADQEARAFVRSYFHF
;
A
#
# COMPACT_ATOMS: atom_id res chain seq x y z
N MET A 1 3.04 5.84 2.03
CA MET A 1 1.64 5.42 1.97
C MET A 1 1.37 4.34 0.91
N ASN A 2 1.82 4.41 -0.36
CA ASN A 2 1.50 3.41 -1.40
C ASN A 2 1.70 1.95 -0.96
N LYS A 3 2.88 1.61 -0.44
CA LYS A 3 3.14 0.24 0.02
C LYS A 3 2.24 -0.19 1.20
N ALA A 4 1.77 0.79 1.96
CA ALA A 4 0.79 0.59 3.02
C ALA A 4 -0.57 0.13 2.47
N LEU A 5 -1.05 0.79 1.41
CA LEU A 5 -2.30 0.43 0.72
C LEU A 5 -2.18 -0.93 0.02
N GLU A 6 -1.05 -1.20 -0.63
CA GLU A 6 -0.79 -2.49 -1.27
C GLU A 6 -0.78 -3.67 -0.29
N LEU A 7 -0.35 -3.47 0.96
CA LEU A 7 -0.44 -4.50 1.99
C LEU A 7 -1.90 -4.83 2.34
N ILE A 8 -2.74 -3.80 2.49
CA ILE A 8 -4.18 -3.98 2.75
C ILE A 8 -4.86 -4.62 1.54
N GLU A 9 -4.51 -4.18 0.34
CA GLU A 9 -5.00 -4.74 -0.92
C GLU A 9 -4.67 -6.23 -1.05
N ALA A 10 -3.42 -6.61 -0.81
CA ALA A 10 -2.98 -8.01 -0.86
C ALA A 10 -3.75 -8.90 0.14
N ARG A 11 -4.03 -8.38 1.35
CA ARG A 11 -4.87 -9.07 2.33
C ARG A 11 -6.23 -9.44 1.75
N HIS A 12 -6.88 -8.49 1.09
CA HIS A 12 -8.23 -8.70 0.56
C HIS A 12 -8.24 -9.50 -0.73
N LEU A 13 -7.33 -9.22 -1.68
CA LEU A 13 -7.26 -9.92 -2.97
C LEU A 13 -6.91 -11.40 -2.82
N PHE A 14 -6.00 -11.71 -1.90
CA PHE A 14 -5.50 -13.08 -1.71
C PHE A 14 -6.07 -13.77 -0.47
N ASN A 15 -6.91 -13.09 0.30
CA ASN A 15 -7.45 -13.59 1.56
C ASN A 15 -6.34 -14.13 2.49
N VAL A 16 -5.24 -13.40 2.60
CA VAL A 16 -4.07 -13.75 3.41
C VAL A 16 -4.13 -12.97 4.71
N PRO A 17 -3.94 -13.61 5.88
CA PRO A 17 -3.89 -12.90 7.16
C PRO A 17 -2.70 -11.93 7.20
N PRO A 18 -2.84 -10.76 7.85
CA PRO A 18 -1.81 -9.71 7.85
C PRO A 18 -0.43 -10.17 8.35
N GLU A 19 -0.41 -11.16 9.25
CA GLU A 19 0.83 -11.73 9.83
C GLU A 19 1.68 -12.48 8.79
N ARG A 20 1.06 -12.91 7.69
CA ARG A 20 1.74 -13.57 6.59
C ARG A 20 2.18 -12.61 5.49
N LEU A 21 1.81 -11.34 5.58
CA LEU A 21 2.23 -10.30 4.63
C LEU A 21 3.50 -9.62 5.16
N LYS A 22 4.53 -9.59 4.33
CA LYS A 22 5.82 -8.96 4.65
C LYS A 22 6.14 -7.88 3.64
N VAL A 23 6.77 -6.81 4.08
CA VAL A 23 7.31 -5.75 3.24
C VAL A 23 8.82 -5.75 3.36
N VAL A 24 9.51 -5.65 2.25
CA VAL A 24 10.97 -5.48 2.19
C VAL A 24 11.31 -4.24 1.38
N ILE A 25 12.41 -3.60 1.72
CA ILE A 25 12.97 -2.50 0.94
C ILE A 25 13.95 -3.08 -0.07
N HIS A 26 13.72 -2.82 -1.34
CA HIS A 26 14.55 -3.30 -2.45
C HIS A 26 14.94 -2.12 -3.36
N PRO A 27 16.13 -1.50 -3.14
CA PRO A 27 16.52 -0.28 -3.84
C PRO A 27 16.58 -0.39 -5.36
N GLN A 28 16.96 -1.56 -5.89
CA GLN A 28 17.04 -1.77 -7.33
C GLN A 28 15.66 -1.85 -8.00
N SER A 29 14.60 -2.08 -7.22
CA SER A 29 13.21 -2.15 -7.71
C SER A 29 13.00 -3.11 -8.90
N LEU A 30 13.70 -4.24 -8.89
CA LEU A 30 13.59 -5.29 -9.92
C LEU A 30 12.68 -6.43 -9.49
N VAL A 31 12.65 -6.74 -8.19
CA VAL A 31 11.72 -7.70 -7.59
C VAL A 31 10.49 -6.93 -7.11
N HIS A 32 9.33 -7.26 -7.68
CA HIS A 32 8.09 -6.55 -7.38
C HIS A 32 7.18 -7.31 -6.41
N SER A 33 7.24 -8.64 -6.45
CA SER A 33 6.50 -9.50 -5.52
C SER A 33 7.23 -10.82 -5.29
N MET A 34 7.00 -11.41 -4.11
CA MET A 34 7.53 -12.72 -3.75
C MET A 34 6.45 -13.54 -3.03
N VAL A 35 6.45 -14.84 -3.25
CA VAL A 35 5.60 -15.80 -2.53
C VAL A 35 6.51 -16.85 -1.89
N GLU A 36 6.42 -16.96 -0.57
CA GLU A 36 7.07 -18.03 0.19
C GLU A 36 6.11 -19.22 0.31
N LEU A 37 6.53 -20.37 -0.15
CA LEU A 37 5.77 -21.62 -0.07
C LEU A 37 5.95 -22.29 1.29
N LEU A 38 5.17 -23.33 1.56
CA LEU A 38 5.20 -24.04 2.86
C LEU A 38 6.54 -24.72 3.17
N ASP A 39 7.29 -25.08 2.15
CA ASP A 39 8.62 -25.68 2.27
C ASP A 39 9.76 -24.65 2.40
N GLY A 40 9.41 -23.35 2.44
CA GLY A 40 10.38 -22.26 2.48
C GLY A 40 10.92 -21.82 1.12
N THR A 41 10.50 -22.47 0.03
CA THR A 41 10.86 -22.01 -1.32
C THR A 41 10.23 -20.66 -1.60
N VAL A 42 11.02 -19.72 -2.14
CA VAL A 42 10.53 -18.40 -2.53
C VAL A 42 10.48 -18.27 -4.04
N ILE A 43 9.31 -17.93 -4.57
CA ILE A 43 9.11 -17.59 -5.97
C ILE A 43 8.96 -16.07 -6.07
N ALA A 44 9.73 -15.44 -6.97
CA ALA A 44 9.73 -14.01 -7.16
C ALA A 44 9.36 -13.62 -8.60
N GLN A 45 8.59 -12.55 -8.75
CA GLN A 45 8.38 -11.89 -10.03
C GLN A 45 9.41 -10.76 -10.17
N LEU A 46 10.21 -10.84 -11.24
CA LEU A 46 11.23 -9.84 -11.56
C LEU A 46 10.95 -9.22 -12.93
N GLY A 47 11.34 -7.96 -13.07
CA GLY A 47 11.25 -7.22 -14.34
C GLY A 47 11.84 -5.83 -14.21
N VAL A 48 11.97 -5.14 -15.32
CA VAL A 48 12.24 -3.70 -15.30
C VAL A 48 11.05 -2.97 -14.64
N PRO A 49 11.27 -1.83 -13.97
CA PRO A 49 10.21 -1.08 -13.31
C PRO A 49 9.33 -0.34 -14.34
N ASP A 50 8.53 -1.11 -15.09
CA ASP A 50 7.63 -0.62 -16.13
C ASP A 50 6.22 -1.19 -15.93
N MET A 51 5.26 -0.31 -15.70
CA MET A 51 3.85 -0.66 -15.53
C MET A 51 3.21 -1.21 -16.81
N GLY A 52 3.82 -1.03 -17.97
CA GLY A 52 3.36 -1.61 -19.24
C GLY A 52 3.28 -3.13 -19.18
N LEU A 53 4.22 -3.79 -18.49
CA LEU A 53 4.25 -5.25 -18.36
C LEU A 53 3.02 -5.85 -17.65
N PRO A 54 2.68 -5.42 -16.41
CA PRO A 54 1.52 -5.95 -15.71
C PRO A 54 0.20 -5.53 -16.37
N ILE A 55 0.10 -4.31 -16.90
CA ILE A 55 -1.10 -3.83 -17.59
C ILE A 55 -1.34 -4.67 -18.86
N GLN A 56 -0.30 -4.85 -19.69
CA GLN A 56 -0.44 -5.67 -20.88
C GLN A 56 -0.89 -7.09 -20.53
N TYR A 57 -0.29 -7.71 -19.51
CA TYR A 57 -0.66 -9.07 -19.12
C TYR A 57 -2.10 -9.15 -18.60
N ALA A 58 -2.55 -8.17 -17.84
CA ALA A 58 -3.93 -8.10 -17.38
C ALA A 58 -4.93 -8.03 -18.55
N LEU A 59 -4.58 -7.30 -19.62
CA LEU A 59 -5.42 -7.16 -20.81
C LEU A 59 -5.39 -8.38 -21.74
N THR A 60 -4.29 -9.15 -21.73
CA THR A 60 -4.12 -10.30 -22.62
C THR A 60 -4.24 -11.65 -21.94
N TYR A 61 -4.53 -11.65 -20.64
CA TYR A 61 -4.62 -12.89 -19.85
C TYR A 61 -5.50 -13.95 -20.52
N PRO A 62 -5.08 -15.24 -20.52
CA PRO A 62 -3.87 -15.79 -19.89
C PRO A 62 -2.60 -15.74 -20.77
N GLU A 63 -2.66 -15.14 -21.95
CA GLU A 63 -1.56 -15.16 -22.91
C GLU A 63 -0.50 -14.10 -22.59
N ARG A 64 0.77 -14.48 -22.76
CA ARG A 64 1.90 -13.57 -22.71
C ARG A 64 2.26 -13.10 -24.11
N LYS A 65 2.04 -11.84 -24.40
CA LYS A 65 2.35 -11.21 -25.70
C LYS A 65 3.71 -10.52 -25.65
N PRO A 66 4.38 -10.33 -26.80
CA PRO A 66 5.58 -9.50 -26.86
C PRO A 66 5.30 -8.09 -26.33
N SER A 67 6.18 -7.58 -25.48
CA SER A 67 6.10 -6.23 -24.91
C SER A 67 7.11 -5.31 -25.58
N ARG A 68 6.84 -3.98 -25.50
CA ARG A 68 7.79 -2.93 -25.87
C ARG A 68 8.74 -2.57 -24.72
N SER A 69 8.46 -3.06 -23.51
CA SER A 69 9.30 -2.83 -22.34
C SER A 69 10.67 -3.49 -22.54
N ASP A 70 11.69 -2.86 -22.00
CA ASP A 70 13.05 -3.38 -22.01
C ASP A 70 13.12 -4.74 -21.31
N ARG A 71 14.07 -5.56 -21.73
CA ARG A 71 14.34 -6.83 -21.06
C ARG A 71 15.28 -6.61 -19.90
N LEU A 72 15.01 -7.30 -18.78
CA LEU A 72 15.90 -7.27 -17.64
C LEU A 72 17.23 -7.94 -17.99
N ASP A 73 18.32 -7.16 -17.85
CA ASP A 73 19.70 -7.66 -17.94
C ASP A 73 20.29 -7.75 -16.52
N PHE A 74 20.46 -8.95 -16.01
CA PHE A 74 21.05 -9.19 -14.70
C PHE A 74 22.51 -8.77 -14.60
N THR A 75 23.23 -8.72 -15.72
CA THR A 75 24.65 -8.33 -15.75
C THR A 75 24.86 -6.83 -15.52
N ALA A 76 23.82 -6.03 -15.71
CA ALA A 76 23.82 -4.61 -15.39
C ALA A 76 23.83 -4.32 -13.86
N TYR A 77 23.69 -5.34 -13.01
CA TYR A 77 23.64 -5.21 -11.55
C TYR A 77 24.77 -5.98 -10.85
N PRO A 78 26.05 -5.66 -11.10
CA PRO A 78 27.21 -6.41 -10.57
C PRO A 78 27.30 -6.36 -9.04
N GLY A 79 26.66 -5.37 -8.40
CA GLY A 79 26.55 -5.28 -6.94
C GLY A 79 25.51 -6.23 -6.33
N GLY A 80 24.74 -6.95 -7.15
CA GLY A 80 23.69 -7.86 -6.68
C GLY A 80 22.37 -7.18 -6.36
N LEU A 81 21.41 -7.97 -5.89
CA LEU A 81 20.09 -7.52 -5.44
C LEU A 81 20.08 -7.45 -3.92
N HIS A 82 19.72 -6.30 -3.37
CA HIS A 82 19.73 -6.05 -1.93
C HIS A 82 18.31 -5.96 -1.39
N PHE A 83 18.14 -6.50 -0.18
CA PHE A 83 16.86 -6.48 0.53
C PHE A 83 17.10 -6.08 1.98
N TYR A 84 16.29 -5.14 2.49
CA TYR A 84 16.38 -4.63 3.85
C TYR A 84 15.02 -4.70 4.53
N ALA A 85 15.02 -4.87 5.83
CA ALA A 85 13.80 -4.68 6.62
C ALA A 85 13.38 -3.20 6.59
N PRO A 86 12.08 -2.89 6.50
CA PRO A 86 11.63 -1.51 6.60
C PRO A 86 11.87 -0.97 8.02
N ASP A 87 12.38 0.24 8.11
CA ASP A 87 12.41 1.01 9.33
C ASP A 87 11.03 1.62 9.58
N LEU A 88 10.30 1.05 10.54
CA LEU A 88 8.93 1.48 10.83
C LEU A 88 8.86 2.81 11.58
N GLU A 89 9.95 3.27 12.22
CA GLU A 89 10.01 4.60 12.82
C GLU A 89 10.17 5.67 11.73
N ALA A 90 11.04 5.42 10.77
CA ALA A 90 11.20 6.30 9.61
C ALA A 90 10.03 6.21 8.61
N LEU A 91 9.26 5.12 8.62
CA LEU A 91 8.13 4.85 7.73
C LEU A 91 6.81 4.70 8.51
N PRO A 92 6.38 5.72 9.28
CA PRO A 92 5.23 5.61 10.19
C PRO A 92 3.91 5.31 9.46
N CYS A 93 3.75 5.74 8.21
CA CYS A 93 2.59 5.37 7.39
C CYS A 93 2.49 3.86 7.16
N LEU A 94 3.62 3.16 7.04
CA LEU A 94 3.62 1.70 6.90
C LEU A 94 3.21 1.01 8.20
N ALA A 95 3.74 1.49 9.33
CA ALA A 95 3.37 0.99 10.64
C ALA A 95 1.87 1.14 10.90
N LEU A 96 1.30 2.31 10.59
CA LEU A 96 -0.13 2.60 10.72
C LEU A 96 -0.99 1.67 9.84
N ALA A 97 -0.56 1.43 8.59
CA ALA A 97 -1.28 0.51 7.70
C ALA A 97 -1.26 -0.94 8.19
N MET A 98 -0.13 -1.39 8.73
CA MET A 98 -0.04 -2.71 9.36
C MET A 98 -0.98 -2.82 10.57
N GLN A 99 -1.12 -1.76 11.36
CA GLN A 99 -2.09 -1.68 12.45
C GLN A 99 -3.52 -1.75 11.90
N CYS A 100 -3.89 -0.92 10.93
CA CYS A 100 -5.22 -0.92 10.32
C CYS A 100 -5.57 -2.27 9.69
N ALA A 101 -4.58 -2.91 9.04
CA ALA A 101 -4.76 -4.24 8.46
C ALA A 101 -5.06 -5.31 9.53
N ARG A 102 -4.43 -5.24 10.70
CA ARG A 102 -4.71 -6.15 11.83
C ARG A 102 -6.07 -5.86 12.47
N THR A 103 -6.38 -4.59 12.69
CA THR A 103 -7.68 -4.16 13.25
C THR A 103 -8.83 -4.61 12.36
N GLY A 104 -8.70 -4.46 11.04
CA GLY A 104 -9.75 -4.84 10.09
C GLY A 104 -10.98 -3.93 10.15
N GLY A 105 -12.14 -4.46 9.76
CA GLY A 105 -13.39 -3.69 9.73
C GLY A 105 -13.26 -2.42 8.89
N THR A 106 -13.71 -1.28 9.42
CA THR A 106 -13.62 0.03 8.73
C THR A 106 -12.27 0.75 8.90
N ALA A 107 -11.32 0.25 9.72
CA ALA A 107 -10.04 0.93 9.93
C ALA A 107 -9.24 1.19 8.64
N PRO A 108 -9.13 0.24 7.70
CA PRO A 108 -8.49 0.51 6.40
C PRO A 108 -9.21 1.59 5.58
N THR A 109 -10.54 1.65 5.63
CA THR A 109 -11.35 2.67 4.95
C THR A 109 -11.07 4.06 5.51
N VAL A 110 -11.08 4.20 6.83
CA VAL A 110 -10.76 5.46 7.52
C VAL A 110 -9.36 5.94 7.13
N MET A 111 -8.37 5.06 7.19
CA MET A 111 -7.00 5.39 6.82
C MET A 111 -6.89 5.86 5.36
N ASN A 112 -7.52 5.15 4.43
CA ASN A 112 -7.47 5.50 3.00
C ASN A 112 -8.17 6.83 2.71
N ALA A 113 -9.39 7.01 3.21
CA ALA A 113 -10.17 8.23 2.99
C ALA A 113 -9.49 9.47 3.58
N ALA A 114 -8.93 9.35 4.78
CA ALA A 114 -8.12 10.40 5.40
C ALA A 114 -6.88 10.74 4.56
N ASN A 115 -6.16 9.72 4.09
CA ASN A 115 -4.98 9.90 3.24
C ASN A 115 -5.30 10.61 1.93
N GLU A 116 -6.38 10.26 1.25
CA GLU A 116 -6.77 10.94 0.00
C GLU A 116 -6.98 12.44 0.22
N VAL A 117 -7.71 12.83 1.26
CA VAL A 117 -7.94 14.25 1.56
C VAL A 117 -6.63 14.95 1.89
N ALA A 118 -5.81 14.37 2.78
CA ALA A 118 -4.54 14.94 3.19
C ALA A 118 -3.56 15.11 2.00
N VAL A 119 -3.49 14.12 1.10
CA VAL A 119 -2.67 14.22 -0.12
C VAL A 119 -3.16 15.33 -1.04
N HIS A 120 -4.47 15.49 -1.25
CA HIS A 120 -4.99 16.60 -2.04
C HIS A 120 -4.66 17.95 -1.42
N LEU A 121 -4.83 18.10 -0.10
CA LEU A 121 -4.45 19.33 0.59
C LEU A 121 -2.95 19.63 0.48
N PHE A 122 -2.10 18.61 0.52
CA PHE A 122 -0.67 18.76 0.30
C PHE A 122 -0.35 19.20 -1.14
N LEU A 123 -0.95 18.57 -2.15
CA LEU A 123 -0.77 18.93 -3.55
C LEU A 123 -1.26 20.35 -3.87
N ASP A 124 -2.31 20.79 -3.17
CA ASP A 124 -2.83 22.16 -3.20
C ASP A 124 -1.96 23.16 -2.40
N HIS A 125 -0.83 22.71 -1.83
CA HIS A 125 0.07 23.52 -0.98
C HIS A 125 -0.60 24.11 0.29
N LYS A 126 -1.66 23.46 0.78
CA LYS A 126 -2.39 23.90 1.99
C LYS A 126 -1.82 23.33 3.28
N ILE A 127 -1.11 22.20 3.20
CA ILE A 127 -0.48 21.54 4.36
C ILE A 127 0.94 21.09 4.02
N GLY A 128 1.76 20.82 5.05
CA GLY A 128 3.10 20.27 4.91
C GLY A 128 3.09 18.74 4.67
N TYR A 129 4.21 18.20 4.18
CA TYR A 129 4.34 16.77 3.89
C TYR A 129 4.10 15.86 5.12
N HIS A 130 4.65 16.22 6.27
CA HIS A 130 4.47 15.45 7.51
C HIS A 130 3.03 15.47 8.01
N SER A 131 2.30 16.55 7.73
CA SER A 131 0.90 16.69 8.13
C SER A 131 -0.04 15.67 7.46
N ILE A 132 0.41 15.02 6.36
CA ILE A 132 -0.31 13.88 5.77
C ILE A 132 -0.40 12.75 6.80
N TYR A 133 0.74 12.33 7.36
CA TYR A 133 0.75 11.26 8.36
C TYR A 133 0.00 11.67 9.63
N GLU A 134 0.26 12.87 10.14
CA GLU A 134 -0.34 13.37 11.39
C GLU A 134 -1.87 13.36 11.33
N SER A 135 -2.45 13.86 10.25
CA SER A 135 -3.91 13.89 10.09
C SER A 135 -4.52 12.51 9.86
N VAL A 136 -3.83 11.63 9.14
CA VAL A 136 -4.30 10.26 8.92
C VAL A 136 -4.26 9.46 10.22
N ALA A 137 -3.18 9.58 11.00
CA ALA A 137 -3.07 8.94 12.30
C ALA A 137 -4.16 9.44 13.26
N ALA A 138 -4.38 10.77 13.32
CA ALA A 138 -5.43 11.37 14.13
C ALA A 138 -6.83 10.87 13.74
N ALA A 139 -7.12 10.71 12.45
CA ALA A 139 -8.40 10.18 11.99
C ALA A 139 -8.60 8.71 12.40
N VAL A 140 -7.56 7.88 12.26
CA VAL A 140 -7.60 6.47 12.67
C VAL A 140 -7.78 6.32 14.19
N ASP A 141 -7.19 7.21 14.97
CA ASP A 141 -7.32 7.19 16.43
C ASP A 141 -8.70 7.71 16.91
N ALA A 142 -9.27 8.70 16.21
CA ALA A 142 -10.53 9.33 16.60
C ALA A 142 -11.77 8.53 16.18
N ILE A 143 -11.70 7.82 15.04
CA ILE A 143 -12.86 7.11 14.48
C ILE A 143 -12.78 5.63 14.84
N ALA A 144 -13.70 5.22 15.71
CA ALA A 144 -13.77 3.84 16.19
C ALA A 144 -14.07 2.86 15.03
N PRO A 145 -13.29 1.78 14.86
CA PRO A 145 -13.53 0.82 13.78
C PRO A 145 -14.78 -0.02 14.05
N VAL A 146 -15.58 -0.24 13.01
CA VAL A 146 -16.73 -1.16 13.03
C VAL A 146 -16.27 -2.49 12.45
N ALA A 147 -16.41 -3.57 13.22
CA ALA A 147 -16.10 -4.92 12.76
C ALA A 147 -17.23 -5.45 11.82
N ALA A 148 -16.84 -6.19 10.78
CA ALA A 148 -17.79 -6.77 9.82
C ALA A 148 -18.80 -5.74 9.23
N PRO A 149 -18.34 -4.60 8.67
CA PRO A 149 -19.20 -3.57 8.14
C PRO A 149 -19.90 -4.02 6.84
N ASP A 150 -21.12 -3.59 6.63
CA ASP A 150 -21.75 -3.59 5.32
C ASP A 150 -21.27 -2.40 4.47
N LEU A 151 -21.76 -2.30 3.24
CA LEU A 151 -21.34 -1.24 2.31
C LEU A 151 -21.74 0.15 2.79
N ASP A 152 -22.87 0.31 3.45
CA ASP A 152 -23.35 1.62 3.90
C ASP A 152 -22.52 2.09 5.09
N VAL A 153 -22.15 1.20 6.01
CA VAL A 153 -21.21 1.49 7.11
C VAL A 153 -19.82 1.85 6.57
N ILE A 154 -19.33 1.16 5.53
CA ILE A 154 -18.04 1.51 4.89
C ILE A 154 -18.11 2.92 4.29
N ARG A 155 -19.19 3.25 3.58
CA ARG A 155 -19.38 4.60 3.01
C ARG A 155 -19.49 5.70 4.07
N ALA A 156 -20.19 5.41 5.16
CA ALA A 156 -20.29 6.35 6.27
C ALA A 156 -18.92 6.63 6.91
N ALA A 157 -18.12 5.59 7.16
CA ALA A 157 -16.76 5.71 7.68
C ALA A 157 -15.82 6.49 6.74
N ASP A 158 -15.93 6.28 5.41
CA ASP A 158 -15.20 7.06 4.40
C ASP A 158 -15.55 8.55 4.48
N GLN A 159 -16.85 8.88 4.54
CA GLN A 159 -17.32 10.27 4.61
C GLN A 159 -16.89 10.94 5.90
N GLU A 160 -17.00 10.22 7.04
CA GLU A 160 -16.59 10.72 8.36
C GLU A 160 -15.09 11.02 8.38
N ALA A 161 -14.24 10.12 7.86
CA ALA A 161 -12.80 10.33 7.80
C ALA A 161 -12.43 11.53 6.93
N ARG A 162 -13.10 11.71 5.78
CA ARG A 162 -12.91 12.88 4.92
C ARG A 162 -13.31 14.19 5.59
N ALA A 163 -14.42 14.19 6.30
CA ALA A 163 -14.88 15.36 7.06
C ALA A 163 -13.92 15.67 8.22
N PHE A 164 -13.46 14.63 8.92
CA PHE A 164 -12.49 14.77 10.01
C PHE A 164 -11.22 15.50 9.55
N VAL A 165 -10.59 15.06 8.45
CA VAL A 165 -9.34 15.68 7.99
C VAL A 165 -9.56 17.13 7.55
N ARG A 166 -10.67 17.46 6.89
CA ARG A 166 -10.98 18.85 6.57
C ARG A 166 -11.12 19.70 7.85
N SER A 167 -11.86 19.21 8.82
CA SER A 167 -12.04 19.89 10.12
C SER A 167 -10.72 20.04 10.89
N TYR A 168 -9.84 19.02 10.84
CA TYR A 168 -8.53 19.02 11.48
C TYR A 168 -7.65 20.19 11.02
N PHE A 169 -7.78 20.59 9.77
CA PHE A 169 -7.05 21.73 9.18
C PHE A 169 -7.92 23.00 9.02
N HIS A 170 -9.14 23.02 9.54
CA HIS A 170 -10.07 24.16 9.46
C HIS A 170 -10.48 24.55 8.03
N PHE A 171 -10.68 23.54 7.15
CA PHE A 171 -11.18 23.70 5.78
C PHE A 171 -12.62 23.24 5.60
#